data_2e6803181d9f94e6bf4d07a37f422958
#
_entry.id   2e6803181d9f94e6bf4d07a37f422958
#
_cell.length_a   1.000
_cell.length_b   1.000
_cell.length_c   1.000
_cell.angle_alpha   90.00
_cell.angle_beta   90.00
_cell.angle_gamma   90.00
#
_symmetry.space_group_name_H-M   'P 1'
#
loop_
_entity.id
_entity.type
_entity.pdbx_description
1 polymer ?
#
loop_
_entity_poly.entity_id
_entity_poly.type
_entity_poly.pdbx_seq_one_letter_code
_entity_poly.pdbx_strand_id
1 'polypeptide(L)'
;MKKQIETTRLRIIPCDKKILEAILIGNEALSQLLSIEVPDGWTDNDHSPFEYAYEMIKAHHSEVGWWAYLPILKNENLLVGSGGFKGKPDAAGVVEIGYEIFEPRRNTGLATELARALVDHAFENKKVKKILAHTRAHHNASCRVLEKCGMLFTEQIYDAEDGELWCWEVPFNKRETIQSLIHNF
;
A
#
# COMPACT_ATOMS: atom_id res chain seq x y z
N MET A 1 -8.73 14.66 -8.76
CA MET A 1 -7.98 13.39 -8.74
C MET A 1 -6.80 13.56 -7.79
N LYS A 2 -6.62 12.65 -6.82
CA LYS A 2 -5.36 12.63 -6.07
C LYS A 2 -4.22 12.21 -7.01
N LYS A 3 -3.03 12.75 -6.72
CA LYS A 3 -1.84 12.60 -7.58
C LYS A 3 -1.38 11.15 -7.57
N GLN A 4 -1.14 10.59 -8.75
CA GLN A 4 -0.43 9.34 -8.95
C GLN A 4 0.98 9.44 -8.34
N ILE A 5 1.47 8.35 -7.74
CA ILE A 5 2.81 8.27 -7.19
C ILE A 5 3.72 7.62 -8.24
N GLU A 6 4.87 8.23 -8.48
CA GLU A 6 5.87 7.72 -9.42
C GLU A 6 7.12 7.28 -8.66
N THR A 7 7.62 6.10 -9.00
CA THR A 7 8.90 5.58 -8.52
C THR A 7 9.80 5.24 -9.71
N THR A 8 10.94 4.63 -9.49
CA THR A 8 11.83 4.20 -10.57
C THR A 8 11.13 3.22 -11.52
N ARG A 9 10.46 2.20 -10.99
CA ARG A 9 9.85 1.13 -11.81
C ARG A 9 8.32 1.16 -11.82
N LEU A 10 7.70 1.79 -10.80
CA LEU A 10 6.25 1.73 -10.61
C LEU A 10 5.58 3.08 -10.91
N ARG A 11 4.41 2.98 -11.51
CA ARG A 11 3.35 3.98 -11.53
C ARG A 11 2.24 3.48 -10.59
N ILE A 12 2.01 4.19 -9.48
CA ILE A 12 1.09 3.75 -8.43
C ILE A 12 -0.13 4.64 -8.46
N ILE A 13 -1.27 4.07 -8.83
CA ILE A 13 -2.51 4.80 -9.12
C ILE A 13 -3.45 4.70 -7.92
N PRO A 14 -3.88 5.83 -7.30
CA PRO A 14 -4.91 5.80 -6.27
C PRO A 14 -6.25 5.38 -6.88
N CYS A 15 -6.91 4.40 -6.29
CA CYS A 15 -8.22 3.96 -6.73
C CYS A 15 -9.26 5.01 -6.37
N ASP A 16 -9.91 5.54 -7.39
CA ASP A 16 -11.17 6.27 -7.25
C ASP A 16 -12.35 5.30 -7.39
N LYS A 17 -13.57 5.85 -7.28
CA LYS A 17 -14.80 5.06 -7.39
C LYS A 17 -14.86 4.24 -8.69
N LYS A 18 -14.44 4.82 -9.83
CA LYS A 18 -14.51 4.15 -11.14
C LYS A 18 -13.55 2.98 -11.24
N ILE A 19 -12.34 3.15 -10.70
CA ILE A 19 -11.34 2.09 -10.67
C ILE A 19 -11.81 0.95 -9.77
N LEU A 20 -12.36 1.26 -8.60
CA LEU A 20 -12.92 0.24 -7.69
C LEU A 20 -14.10 -0.50 -8.32
N GLU A 21 -15.02 0.20 -8.99
CA GLU A 21 -16.10 -0.44 -9.76
C GLU A 21 -15.53 -1.40 -10.83
N ALA A 22 -14.50 -1.01 -11.56
CA ALA A 22 -13.87 -1.86 -12.56
C ALA A 22 -13.17 -3.09 -11.95
N ILE A 23 -12.52 -2.96 -10.78
CA ILE A 23 -11.95 -4.09 -10.04
C ILE A 23 -13.05 -5.09 -9.67
N LEU A 24 -14.18 -4.61 -9.15
CA LEU A 24 -15.30 -5.46 -8.72
C LEU A 24 -16.03 -6.13 -9.89
N ILE A 25 -16.01 -5.54 -11.09
CA ILE A 25 -16.53 -6.16 -12.31
C ILE A 25 -15.59 -7.28 -12.80
N GLY A 26 -14.26 -7.07 -12.72
CA GLY A 26 -13.26 -8.06 -13.08
C GLY A 26 -12.09 -7.52 -13.89
N ASN A 27 -11.11 -8.40 -14.13
CA ASN A 27 -9.82 -8.06 -14.73
C ASN A 27 -9.94 -7.37 -16.10
N GLU A 28 -10.87 -7.82 -16.94
CA GLU A 28 -11.06 -7.24 -18.28
C GLU A 28 -11.54 -5.78 -18.20
N ALA A 29 -12.51 -5.49 -17.32
CA ALA A 29 -13.02 -4.14 -17.11
C ALA A 29 -11.92 -3.20 -16.58
N LEU A 30 -11.10 -3.67 -15.64
CA LEU A 30 -9.96 -2.91 -15.11
C LEU A 30 -8.91 -2.67 -16.18
N SER A 31 -8.56 -3.69 -16.96
CA SER A 31 -7.61 -3.61 -18.07
C SER A 31 -8.04 -2.58 -19.13
N GLN A 32 -9.30 -2.62 -19.53
CA GLN A 32 -9.85 -1.66 -20.50
C GLN A 32 -9.86 -0.23 -19.95
N LEU A 33 -10.31 -0.05 -18.68
CA LEU A 33 -10.39 1.28 -18.06
C LEU A 33 -9.03 1.97 -17.95
N LEU A 34 -8.00 1.21 -17.55
CA LEU A 34 -6.66 1.76 -17.31
C LEU A 34 -5.70 1.58 -18.49
N SER A 35 -6.10 0.83 -19.53
CA SER A 35 -5.26 0.44 -20.66
C SER A 35 -3.95 -0.21 -20.22
N ILE A 36 -4.06 -1.21 -19.31
CA ILE A 36 -2.94 -1.97 -18.75
C ILE A 36 -3.19 -3.47 -18.86
N GLU A 37 -2.15 -4.28 -18.72
CA GLU A 37 -2.29 -5.72 -18.52
C GLU A 37 -2.66 -6.02 -17.06
N VAL A 38 -3.73 -6.79 -16.85
CA VAL A 38 -4.20 -7.25 -15.54
C VAL A 38 -4.14 -8.77 -15.53
N PRO A 39 -3.14 -9.38 -14.90
CA PRO A 39 -2.98 -10.84 -14.89
C PRO A 39 -3.97 -11.50 -13.94
N ASP A 40 -4.32 -12.75 -14.20
CA ASP A 40 -5.06 -13.55 -13.24
C ASP A 40 -4.25 -13.77 -11.97
N GLY A 41 -4.92 -13.68 -10.81
CA GLY A 41 -4.26 -13.82 -9.51
C GLY A 41 -3.33 -12.65 -9.14
N TRP A 42 -3.54 -11.45 -9.71
CA TRP A 42 -2.76 -10.25 -9.37
C TRP A 42 -2.94 -9.82 -7.90
N THR A 43 -3.97 -10.29 -7.23
CA THR A 43 -4.23 -10.12 -5.81
C THR A 43 -4.54 -11.48 -5.18
N ASP A 44 -4.06 -11.70 -3.96
CA ASP A 44 -4.37 -12.87 -3.13
C ASP A 44 -5.70 -12.66 -2.36
N ASN A 45 -6.27 -11.44 -2.40
CA ASN A 45 -7.50 -11.08 -1.71
C ASN A 45 -8.74 -11.51 -2.51
N ASP A 46 -9.82 -11.77 -1.79
CA ASP A 46 -11.16 -12.06 -2.33
C ASP A 46 -11.96 -10.82 -2.75
N HIS A 47 -11.28 -9.72 -3.05
CA HIS A 47 -11.84 -8.39 -3.35
C HIS A 47 -12.48 -7.66 -2.15
N SER A 48 -12.64 -8.26 -0.97
CA SER A 48 -13.26 -7.60 0.20
C SER A 48 -12.60 -6.27 0.60
N PRO A 49 -11.27 -6.09 0.53
CA PRO A 49 -10.67 -4.78 0.79
C PRO A 49 -11.08 -3.70 -0.23
N PHE A 50 -11.32 -4.09 -1.49
CA PHE A 50 -11.75 -3.17 -2.55
C PHE A 50 -13.24 -2.82 -2.43
N GLU A 51 -14.08 -3.78 -2.02
CA GLU A 51 -15.49 -3.53 -1.69
C GLU A 51 -15.63 -2.54 -0.55
N TYR A 52 -14.87 -2.75 0.53
CA TYR A 52 -14.85 -1.83 1.66
C TYR A 52 -14.38 -0.42 1.25
N ALA A 53 -13.28 -0.33 0.51
CA ALA A 53 -12.77 0.94 -0.03
C ALA A 53 -13.82 1.64 -0.93
N TYR A 54 -14.55 0.89 -1.73
CA TYR A 54 -15.60 1.41 -2.59
C TYR A 54 -16.73 2.06 -1.77
N GLU A 55 -17.25 1.37 -0.76
CA GLU A 55 -18.32 1.92 0.09
C GLU A 55 -17.85 3.17 0.86
N MET A 56 -16.61 3.18 1.36
CA MET A 56 -16.04 4.34 2.04
C MET A 56 -15.92 5.55 1.10
N ILE A 57 -15.41 5.36 -0.12
CA ILE A 57 -15.23 6.44 -1.11
C ILE A 57 -16.59 6.91 -1.65
N LYS A 58 -17.56 5.99 -1.81
CA LYS A 58 -18.92 6.29 -2.21
C LYS A 58 -19.63 7.16 -1.17
N ALA A 59 -19.47 6.86 0.11
CA ALA A 59 -20.02 7.65 1.21
C ALA A 59 -19.32 9.02 1.34
N HIS A 60 -18.00 9.06 1.15
CA HIS A 60 -17.20 10.25 1.36
C HIS A 60 -16.11 10.39 0.29
N HIS A 61 -16.33 11.21 -0.74
CA HIS A 61 -15.35 11.41 -1.81
C HIS A 61 -13.96 11.87 -1.32
N SER A 62 -13.88 12.50 -0.16
CA SER A 62 -12.61 12.90 0.48
C SER A 62 -11.75 11.71 0.94
N GLU A 63 -12.29 10.48 0.92
CA GLU A 63 -11.59 9.24 1.23
C GLU A 63 -10.65 8.77 0.10
N VAL A 64 -10.84 9.25 -1.14
CA VAL A 64 -9.95 8.89 -2.26
C VAL A 64 -8.50 9.15 -1.90
N GLY A 65 -7.64 8.15 -2.11
CA GLY A 65 -6.22 8.18 -1.80
C GLY A 65 -5.87 7.91 -0.34
N TRP A 66 -6.81 7.35 0.43
CA TRP A 66 -6.59 6.82 1.76
C TRP A 66 -6.99 5.34 1.87
N TRP A 67 -7.18 4.68 0.73
CA TRP A 67 -7.53 3.27 0.62
C TRP A 67 -6.61 2.58 -0.39
N ALA A 68 -7.18 1.95 -1.40
CA ALA A 68 -6.46 1.15 -2.35
C ALA A 68 -5.65 1.97 -3.38
N TYR A 69 -4.51 1.41 -3.77
CA TYR A 69 -3.62 1.86 -4.83
C TYR A 69 -3.22 0.67 -5.69
N LEU A 70 -3.05 0.88 -6.99
CA LEU A 70 -2.62 -0.11 -7.97
C LEU A 70 -1.19 0.19 -8.44
N PRO A 71 -0.20 -0.64 -8.10
CA PRO A 71 1.15 -0.54 -8.63
C PRO A 71 1.24 -1.14 -10.03
N ILE A 72 1.55 -0.32 -11.02
CA ILE A 72 1.75 -0.71 -12.41
C ILE A 72 3.24 -0.70 -12.73
N LEU A 73 3.79 -1.82 -13.19
CA LEU A 73 5.16 -1.92 -13.65
C LEU A 73 5.31 -1.22 -15.01
N LYS A 74 6.10 -0.14 -15.07
CA LYS A 74 6.12 0.81 -16.18
C LYS A 74 6.56 0.21 -17.52
N ASN A 75 7.62 -0.61 -17.50
CA ASN A 75 8.21 -1.19 -18.71
C ASN A 75 7.34 -2.26 -19.38
N GLU A 76 6.42 -2.85 -18.61
CA GLU A 76 5.53 -3.90 -19.09
C GLU A 76 4.07 -3.44 -19.13
N ASN A 77 3.77 -2.26 -18.57
CA ASN A 77 2.42 -1.76 -18.36
C ASN A 77 1.51 -2.78 -17.66
N LEU A 78 2.09 -3.52 -16.70
CA LEU A 78 1.52 -4.67 -16.01
C LEU A 78 1.12 -4.32 -14.58
N LEU A 79 -0.09 -4.67 -14.16
CA LEU A 79 -0.50 -4.63 -12.76
C LEU A 79 0.26 -5.71 -11.97
N VAL A 80 0.93 -5.30 -10.89
CA VAL A 80 1.82 -6.19 -10.14
C VAL A 80 1.43 -6.36 -8.67
N GLY A 81 0.19 -6.05 -8.32
CA GLY A 81 -0.32 -6.23 -6.96
C GLY A 81 -1.23 -5.11 -6.52
N SER A 82 -1.33 -4.91 -5.23
CA SER A 82 -2.08 -3.82 -4.61
C SER A 82 -1.35 -3.26 -3.38
N GLY A 83 -1.80 -2.12 -2.91
CA GLY A 83 -1.35 -1.55 -1.65
C GLY A 83 -2.20 -0.36 -1.27
N GLY A 84 -1.84 0.32 -0.19
CA GLY A 84 -2.56 1.51 0.23
C GLY A 84 -2.60 1.70 1.74
N PHE A 85 -3.69 2.29 2.19
CA PHE A 85 -3.91 2.66 3.59
C PHE A 85 -5.20 2.04 4.10
N LYS A 86 -5.32 1.87 5.42
CA LYS A 86 -6.57 1.50 6.09
C LYS A 86 -7.32 2.75 6.57
N GLY A 87 -7.56 3.70 5.67
CA GLY A 87 -8.26 4.94 5.92
C GLY A 87 -7.37 6.15 6.14
N LYS A 88 -8.01 7.28 6.45
CA LYS A 88 -7.35 8.55 6.78
C LYS A 88 -6.61 8.50 8.10
N PRO A 89 -5.64 9.44 8.32
CA PRO A 89 -5.05 9.61 9.64
C PRO A 89 -6.13 9.77 10.71
N ASP A 90 -5.99 9.02 11.79
CA ASP A 90 -6.85 9.14 12.96
C ASP A 90 -6.59 10.47 13.72
N ALA A 91 -7.24 10.65 14.87
CA ALA A 91 -7.09 11.86 15.69
C ALA A 91 -5.65 12.05 16.23
N ALA A 92 -4.87 10.96 16.37
CA ALA A 92 -3.47 10.99 16.77
C ALA A 92 -2.52 11.20 15.58
N GLY A 93 -3.03 11.17 14.35
CA GLY A 93 -2.25 11.27 13.12
C GLY A 93 -1.62 9.95 12.70
N VAL A 94 -2.20 8.83 13.09
CA VAL A 94 -1.72 7.48 12.74
C VAL A 94 -2.44 7.01 11.48
N VAL A 95 -1.68 6.39 10.56
CA VAL A 95 -2.22 5.64 9.42
C VAL A 95 -1.57 4.27 9.37
N GLU A 96 -2.29 3.29 8.85
CA GLU A 96 -1.75 1.95 8.61
C GLU A 96 -1.61 1.71 7.11
N ILE A 97 -0.48 1.12 6.70
CA ILE A 97 -0.23 0.68 5.32
C ILE A 97 -0.40 -0.82 5.18
N GLY A 98 -0.88 -1.23 4.00
CA GLY A 98 -0.87 -2.61 3.54
C GLY A 98 -0.37 -2.69 2.10
N TYR A 99 0.18 -3.83 1.71
CA TYR A 99 0.62 -4.08 0.34
C TYR A 99 0.74 -5.58 0.07
N GLU A 100 0.60 -5.93 -1.18
CA GLU A 100 0.90 -7.25 -1.72
C GLU A 100 1.51 -7.13 -3.10
N ILE A 101 2.27 -8.14 -3.51
CA ILE A 101 2.84 -8.24 -4.86
C ILE A 101 2.43 -9.57 -5.47
N PHE A 102 1.94 -9.50 -6.70
CA PHE A 102 1.63 -10.61 -7.59
C PHE A 102 2.74 -11.67 -7.54
N GLU A 103 2.37 -12.91 -7.25
CA GLU A 103 3.34 -13.97 -6.90
C GLU A 103 4.50 -14.09 -7.90
N PRO A 104 4.28 -14.12 -9.23
CA PRO A 104 5.36 -14.20 -10.21
C PRO A 104 6.34 -13.02 -10.19
N ARG A 105 5.99 -11.93 -9.52
CA ARG A 105 6.82 -10.71 -9.40
C ARG A 105 7.41 -10.51 -8.00
N ARG A 106 7.22 -11.46 -7.09
CA ARG A 106 7.83 -11.44 -5.74
C ARG A 106 9.35 -11.61 -5.85
N ASN A 107 10.04 -11.26 -4.77
CA ASN A 107 11.52 -11.31 -4.65
C ASN A 107 12.30 -10.42 -5.62
N THR A 108 11.64 -9.47 -6.30
CA THR A 108 12.25 -8.51 -7.24
C THR A 108 12.44 -7.10 -6.64
N GLY A 109 12.10 -6.92 -5.35
CA GLY A 109 12.20 -5.64 -4.65
C GLY A 109 11.00 -4.69 -4.86
N LEU A 110 9.98 -5.10 -5.63
CA LEU A 110 8.80 -4.26 -5.90
C LEU A 110 7.99 -3.96 -4.63
N ALA A 111 7.86 -4.92 -3.71
CA ALA A 111 7.19 -4.70 -2.42
C ALA A 111 7.86 -3.59 -1.60
N THR A 112 9.20 -3.56 -1.55
CA THR A 112 9.96 -2.52 -0.85
C THR A 112 9.78 -1.16 -1.53
N GLU A 113 9.79 -1.13 -2.87
CA GLU A 113 9.59 0.10 -3.64
C GLU A 113 8.18 0.66 -3.44
N LEU A 114 7.15 -0.19 -3.48
CA LEU A 114 5.75 0.18 -3.23
C LEU A 114 5.56 0.69 -1.79
N ALA A 115 5.98 -0.09 -0.79
CA ALA A 115 5.80 0.27 0.62
C ALA A 115 6.51 1.59 0.96
N ARG A 116 7.75 1.78 0.47
CA ARG A 116 8.50 3.03 0.67
C ARG A 116 7.79 4.22 0.03
N ALA A 117 7.27 4.06 -1.18
CA ALA A 117 6.51 5.10 -1.88
C ALA A 117 5.22 5.47 -1.13
N LEU A 118 4.51 4.51 -0.56
CA LEU A 118 3.33 4.76 0.27
C LEU A 118 3.69 5.50 1.57
N VAL A 119 4.77 5.09 2.26
CA VAL A 119 5.27 5.77 3.45
C VAL A 119 5.63 7.23 3.14
N ASP A 120 6.39 7.46 2.07
CA ASP A 120 6.79 8.81 1.66
C ASP A 120 5.57 9.67 1.31
N HIS A 121 4.64 9.11 0.55
CA HIS A 121 3.40 9.80 0.18
C HIS A 121 2.52 10.14 1.39
N ALA A 122 2.37 9.22 2.35
CA ALA A 122 1.59 9.50 3.55
C ALA A 122 2.17 10.68 4.35
N PHE A 123 3.48 10.75 4.48
CA PHE A 123 4.14 11.85 5.20
C PHE A 123 4.13 13.20 4.46
N GLU A 124 3.73 13.27 3.20
CA GLU A 124 3.42 14.55 2.54
C GLU A 124 2.22 15.25 3.21
N ASN A 125 1.35 14.50 3.84
CA ASN A 125 0.24 15.04 4.60
C ASN A 125 0.70 15.41 6.04
N LYS A 126 0.70 16.69 6.36
CA LYS A 126 1.13 17.23 7.66
C LYS A 126 0.37 16.68 8.88
N LYS A 127 -0.81 16.07 8.66
CA LYS A 127 -1.59 15.41 9.72
C LYS A 127 -1.01 14.05 10.10
N VAL A 128 -0.28 13.39 9.20
CA VAL A 128 0.35 12.09 9.48
C VAL A 128 1.56 12.31 10.39
N LYS A 129 1.53 11.65 11.55
CA LYS A 129 2.58 11.69 12.57
C LYS A 129 3.32 10.36 12.71
N LYS A 130 2.62 9.27 12.38
CA LYS A 130 3.12 7.92 12.49
C LYS A 130 2.47 7.03 11.44
N ILE A 131 3.24 6.09 10.92
CA ILE A 131 2.73 5.04 10.03
C ILE A 131 2.93 3.70 10.70
N LEU A 132 1.88 2.88 10.66
CA LEU A 132 1.88 1.50 11.14
C LEU A 132 1.81 0.52 9.98
N ALA A 133 2.28 -0.70 10.22
CA ALA A 133 2.01 -1.87 9.41
C ALA A 133 1.93 -3.10 10.32
N HIS A 134 1.19 -4.12 9.89
CA HIS A 134 1.11 -5.39 10.60
C HIS A 134 1.65 -6.52 9.72
N THR A 135 2.30 -7.48 10.35
CA THR A 135 2.70 -8.74 9.72
C THR A 135 2.28 -9.90 10.63
N ARG A 136 2.10 -11.10 10.07
CA ARG A 136 1.96 -12.31 10.89
C ARG A 136 3.15 -12.43 11.83
N ALA A 137 2.93 -12.94 13.05
CA ALA A 137 3.91 -12.99 14.14
C ALA A 137 4.99 -14.07 13.92
N HIS A 138 5.67 -14.01 12.78
CA HIS A 138 6.86 -14.80 12.47
C HIS A 138 7.71 -14.08 11.42
N HIS A 139 9.01 -14.37 11.39
CA HIS A 139 9.88 -13.79 10.38
C HIS A 139 9.49 -14.24 8.97
N ASN A 140 9.13 -13.26 8.14
CA ASN A 140 8.67 -13.48 6.76
C ASN A 140 9.20 -12.40 5.80
N ALA A 141 8.77 -12.46 4.55
CA ALA A 141 9.19 -11.49 3.54
C ALA A 141 8.75 -10.07 3.85
N SER A 142 7.53 -9.89 4.42
CA SER A 142 7.02 -8.56 4.78
C SER A 142 7.84 -7.90 5.89
N CYS A 143 8.31 -8.67 6.91
CA CYS A 143 9.20 -8.12 7.94
C CYS A 143 10.44 -7.47 7.31
N ARG A 144 11.10 -8.17 6.37
CA ARG A 144 12.28 -7.63 5.65
C ARG A 144 11.97 -6.41 4.79
N VAL A 145 10.76 -6.34 4.24
CA VAL A 145 10.31 -5.16 3.47
C VAL A 145 10.15 -3.96 4.41
N LEU A 146 9.47 -4.15 5.55
CA LEU A 146 9.22 -3.09 6.51
C LEU A 146 10.53 -2.56 7.14
N GLU A 147 11.46 -3.45 7.50
CA GLU A 147 12.82 -3.07 7.96
C GLU A 147 13.54 -2.20 6.91
N LYS A 148 13.51 -2.59 5.62
CA LYS A 148 14.10 -1.78 4.53
C LYS A 148 13.39 -0.46 4.32
N CYS A 149 12.14 -0.32 4.73
CA CYS A 149 11.40 0.94 4.73
C CYS A 149 11.67 1.80 5.98
N GLY A 150 12.54 1.32 6.90
CA GLY A 150 12.89 2.02 8.14
C GLY A 150 11.83 1.89 9.23
N MET A 151 10.90 0.96 9.10
CA MET A 151 9.94 0.64 10.16
C MET A 151 10.62 -0.23 11.23
N LEU A 152 10.24 -0.02 12.47
CA LEU A 152 10.76 -0.76 13.63
C LEU A 152 9.65 -1.61 14.21
N PHE A 153 9.98 -2.86 14.56
CA PHE A 153 9.10 -3.70 15.36
C PHE A 153 8.88 -3.05 16.73
N THR A 154 7.63 -2.99 17.18
CA THR A 154 7.25 -2.37 18.45
C THR A 154 6.67 -3.36 19.43
N GLU A 155 5.73 -4.17 19.01
CA GLU A 155 5.03 -5.12 19.88
C GLU A 155 4.36 -6.24 19.08
N GLN A 156 3.94 -7.28 19.81
CA GLN A 156 3.05 -8.33 19.31
C GLN A 156 1.66 -8.10 19.89
N ILE A 157 0.65 -8.19 19.04
CA ILE A 157 -0.76 -8.09 19.42
C ILE A 157 -1.51 -9.34 18.98
N TYR A 158 -2.70 -9.53 19.53
CA TYR A 158 -3.65 -10.53 19.07
C TYR A 158 -4.84 -9.81 18.40
N ASP A 159 -5.07 -10.14 17.15
CA ASP A 159 -6.24 -9.70 16.38
C ASP A 159 -7.25 -10.84 16.31
N ALA A 160 -8.56 -10.52 16.38
CA ALA A 160 -9.61 -11.53 16.42
C ALA A 160 -9.79 -12.28 15.10
N GLU A 161 -9.45 -11.65 13.96
CA GLU A 161 -9.58 -12.21 12.61
C GLU A 161 -8.26 -12.80 12.12
N ASP A 162 -7.15 -12.07 12.32
CA ASP A 162 -5.83 -12.40 11.77
C ASP A 162 -4.93 -13.19 12.74
N GLY A 163 -5.32 -13.31 14.04
CA GLY A 163 -4.55 -13.98 15.07
C GLY A 163 -3.39 -13.14 15.60
N GLU A 164 -2.23 -13.78 15.84
CA GLU A 164 -1.04 -13.08 16.33
C GLU A 164 -0.37 -12.27 15.24
N LEU A 165 -0.19 -10.97 15.50
CA LEU A 165 0.42 -10.00 14.60
C LEU A 165 1.60 -9.29 15.25
N TRP A 166 2.61 -8.97 14.46
CA TRP A 166 3.69 -8.05 14.81
C TRP A 166 3.37 -6.67 14.28
N CYS A 167 3.43 -5.67 15.19
CA CYS A 167 3.27 -4.27 14.87
C CYS A 167 4.61 -3.64 14.48
N TRP A 168 4.58 -2.88 13.41
CA TRP A 168 5.72 -2.12 12.89
C TRP A 168 5.36 -0.66 12.79
N GLU A 169 6.28 0.24 13.14
CA GLU A 169 6.02 1.67 13.04
C GLU A 169 7.22 2.48 12.54
N VAL A 170 6.92 3.60 11.89
CA VAL A 170 7.86 4.68 11.65
C VAL A 170 7.22 6.02 12.02
N PRO A 171 7.79 6.77 12.99
CA PRO A 171 7.35 8.11 13.31
C PRO A 171 7.94 9.14 12.34
N PHE A 172 7.20 10.22 12.09
CA PHE A 172 7.60 11.30 11.17
C PHE A 172 9.00 11.87 11.46
N ASN A 173 9.33 12.06 12.72
CA ASN A 173 10.61 12.65 13.16
C ASN A 173 11.84 11.77 12.87
N LYS A 174 11.67 10.48 12.61
CA LYS A 174 12.76 9.56 12.21
C LYS A 174 13.01 9.54 10.70
N ARG A 175 12.13 10.10 9.90
CA ARG A 175 12.23 10.09 8.43
C ARG A 175 13.51 10.79 7.93
N GLU A 176 13.83 11.95 8.46
CA GLU A 176 15.01 12.73 8.05
C GLU A 176 16.32 11.96 8.32
N THR A 177 16.37 11.23 9.44
CA THR A 177 17.53 10.39 9.81
C THR A 177 17.70 9.22 8.85
N ILE A 178 16.61 8.58 8.44
CA ILE A 178 16.64 7.43 7.52
C ILE A 178 17.00 7.87 6.11
N GLN A 179 16.45 8.98 5.62
CA GLN A 179 16.81 9.53 4.30
C GLN A 179 18.28 9.92 4.21
N SER A 180 18.86 10.50 5.25
CA SER A 180 20.28 10.84 5.29
C SER A 180 21.20 9.61 5.29
N LEU A 181 20.76 8.48 5.86
CA LEU A 181 21.54 7.23 5.87
C LEU A 181 21.50 6.52 4.51
N ILE A 182 20.41 6.65 3.75
CA ILE A 182 20.24 5.97 2.44
C ILE A 182 20.97 6.70 1.32
N HIS A 183 21.19 8.02 1.43
CA HIS A 183 21.92 8.81 0.41
C HIS A 183 23.45 8.74 0.56
N ASN A 184 23.96 8.09 1.59
CA ASN A 184 25.39 7.92 1.86
C ASN A 184 25.92 6.52 1.47
N PHE A 185 25.15 5.73 0.74
CA PHE A 185 25.52 4.46 0.12
C PHE A 185 25.14 4.47 -1.37
#